data_02d93a94f60722c200eae0cb2c783eb2
#
_entry.id   02d93a94f60722c200eae0cb2c783eb2
#
_cell.length_a   1.000
_cell.length_b   1.000
_cell.length_c   1.000
_cell.angle_alpha   90.00
_cell.angle_beta   90.00
_cell.angle_gamma   90.00
#
_symmetry.space_group_name_H-M   'P 1'
#
loop_
_entity.id
_entity.type
_entity.pdbx_description
1 polymer ?
#
loop_
_entity_poly.entity_id
_entity_poly.type
_entity_poly.pdbx_seq_one_letter_code
_entity_poly.pdbx_strand_id
1 'polypeptide(L)'
;ALNDGSTINNVQVVVDLANFDEEMVKLITTGACISVNGELVESIGSGQAGEIQAREIEVLGTCDNTYPLQKKGCSMEFLREIAHLRPRTNTFGAVFRIRHNMAIAIHEFFHQKGFFYFHTPIITASDCEGAGQMFQVTTKNLYDLKKDENGSIIYDDDFFGKQASLTVSGQLEGELAATAL
;
A
#
# COMPACT_ATOMS: atom_id res chain seq x y z
N ALA A 1 5.10 16.85 16.54
CA ALA A 1 4.49 16.81 15.23
C ALA A 1 3.62 15.56 15.14
N LEU A 2 2.36 15.71 14.72
CA LEU A 2 1.35 14.67 14.59
C LEU A 2 0.94 14.55 13.12
N ASN A 3 0.70 13.33 12.66
CA ASN A 3 0.20 13.04 11.31
C ASN A 3 -0.80 11.89 11.37
N ASP A 4 -1.98 12.09 10.81
CA ASP A 4 -3.05 11.08 10.70
C ASP A 4 -3.04 10.35 9.34
N GLY A 5 -2.10 10.68 8.46
CA GLY A 5 -1.98 10.11 7.12
C GLY A 5 -2.83 10.81 6.05
N SER A 6 -3.69 11.76 6.39
CA SER A 6 -4.54 12.47 5.43
C SER A 6 -3.74 13.36 4.47
N THR A 7 -2.66 13.92 4.97
CA THR A 7 -1.74 14.74 4.17
C THR A 7 -0.28 14.32 4.37
N ILE A 8 0.62 14.85 3.55
CA ILE A 8 2.06 14.65 3.71
C ILE A 8 2.64 15.53 4.83
N ASN A 9 1.95 16.60 5.17
CA ASN A 9 2.39 17.55 6.18
C ASN A 9 1.92 17.12 7.57
N ASN A 10 2.75 17.42 8.56
CA ASN A 10 2.40 17.22 9.96
C ASN A 10 1.67 18.43 10.52
N VAL A 11 0.85 18.21 11.53
CA VAL A 11 0.32 19.26 12.41
C VAL A 11 1.21 19.35 13.63
N GLN A 12 1.59 20.56 14.02
CA GLN A 12 2.28 20.78 15.27
C GLN A 12 1.27 20.81 16.41
N VAL A 13 1.57 20.06 17.45
CA VAL A 13 0.86 20.08 18.73
C VAL A 13 1.81 20.67 19.77
N VAL A 14 1.37 21.73 20.42
CA VAL A 14 2.08 22.40 21.52
C VAL A 14 1.48 21.93 22.83
N VAL A 15 2.33 21.47 23.71
CA VAL A 15 1.96 20.91 25.02
C VAL A 15 2.59 21.78 26.12
N ASP A 16 1.77 22.40 26.94
CA ASP A 16 2.24 23.07 28.15
C ASP A 16 2.42 22.01 29.23
N LEU A 17 3.68 21.70 29.54
CA LEU A 17 4.04 20.66 30.50
C LEU A 17 3.50 20.90 31.92
N ALA A 18 3.15 22.14 32.26
CA ALA A 18 2.55 22.44 33.56
C ALA A 18 1.13 21.84 33.70
N ASN A 19 0.47 21.52 32.58
CA ASN A 19 -0.92 21.04 32.56
C ASN A 19 -1.04 19.53 32.31
N PHE A 20 0.07 18.82 32.17
CA PHE A 20 0.07 17.40 31.84
C PHE A 20 0.95 16.60 32.77
N ASP A 21 0.57 15.34 33.00
CA ASP A 21 1.37 14.40 33.77
C ASP A 21 2.67 14.07 33.04
N GLU A 22 3.80 14.22 33.74
CA GLU A 22 5.13 13.95 33.18
C GLU A 22 5.29 12.49 32.71
N GLU A 23 4.72 11.54 33.44
CA GLU A 23 4.80 10.12 33.06
C GLU A 23 4.02 9.85 31.78
N MET A 24 2.86 10.47 31.58
CA MET A 24 2.12 10.39 30.30
C MET A 24 2.92 11.01 29.15
N VAL A 25 3.54 12.18 29.35
CA VAL A 25 4.33 12.86 28.33
C VAL A 25 5.52 12.01 27.89
N LYS A 26 6.15 11.25 28.79
CA LYS A 26 7.24 10.30 28.45
C LYS A 26 6.82 9.18 27.49
N LEU A 27 5.55 8.85 27.43
CA LEU A 27 5.01 7.84 26.52
C LEU A 27 4.85 8.37 25.07
N ILE A 28 4.90 9.68 24.87
CA ILE A 28 4.77 10.31 23.54
C ILE A 28 6.12 10.27 22.81
N THR A 29 6.47 9.09 22.36
CA THR A 29 7.69 8.83 21.61
C THR A 29 7.45 8.85 20.10
N THR A 30 8.52 8.76 19.31
CA THR A 30 8.41 8.61 17.83
C THR A 30 7.69 7.30 17.51
N GLY A 31 6.57 7.40 16.80
CA GLY A 31 5.74 6.24 16.43
C GLY A 31 4.60 5.95 17.41
N ALA A 32 4.53 6.62 18.55
CA ALA A 32 3.37 6.53 19.45
C ALA A 32 2.09 7.01 18.74
N CYS A 33 0.96 6.41 19.11
CA CYS A 33 -0.36 6.79 18.64
C CYS A 33 -1.06 7.57 19.74
N ILE A 34 -1.48 8.80 19.44
CA ILE A 34 -2.15 9.68 20.39
C ILE A 34 -3.41 10.30 19.80
N SER A 35 -4.37 10.59 20.65
CA SER A 35 -5.50 11.48 20.37
C SER A 35 -5.27 12.79 21.09
N VAL A 36 -5.51 13.91 20.41
CA VAL A 36 -5.31 15.24 20.97
C VAL A 36 -6.58 16.07 20.78
N ASN A 37 -7.09 16.61 21.87
CA ASN A 37 -8.11 17.63 21.89
C ASN A 37 -7.49 18.97 22.27
N GLY A 38 -7.76 20.02 21.48
CA GLY A 38 -7.12 21.31 21.71
C GLY A 38 -7.69 22.42 20.84
N GLU A 39 -7.08 23.58 20.92
CA GLU A 39 -7.45 24.77 20.16
C GLU A 39 -6.49 24.98 19.00
N LEU A 40 -7.06 25.17 17.80
CA LEU A 40 -6.29 25.55 16.63
C LEU A 40 -6.01 27.04 16.69
N VAL A 41 -4.74 27.40 16.72
CA VAL A 41 -4.29 28.80 16.78
C VAL A 41 -3.32 29.09 15.64
N GLU A 42 -3.14 30.36 15.32
CA GLU A 42 -2.11 30.80 14.39
C GLU A 42 -0.72 30.49 14.96
N SER A 43 0.14 29.85 14.15
CA SER A 43 1.48 29.49 14.61
C SER A 43 2.42 30.70 14.62
N ILE A 44 3.13 30.85 15.71
CA ILE A 44 4.21 31.89 15.82
C ILE A 44 5.48 31.39 15.11
N GLY A 45 5.59 30.10 14.87
CA GLY A 45 6.75 29.47 14.23
C GLY A 45 6.74 29.60 12.72
N SER A 46 7.93 29.65 12.10
CA SER A 46 8.07 29.63 10.64
C SER A 46 7.79 28.23 10.10
N GLY A 47 7.11 28.14 8.95
CA GLY A 47 6.93 26.89 8.19
C GLY A 47 5.58 26.22 8.34
N GLN A 48 4.68 26.77 9.14
CA GLN A 48 3.29 26.31 9.28
C GLN A 48 2.35 27.48 9.59
N ALA A 49 1.12 27.40 9.10
CA ALA A 49 0.13 28.46 9.32
C ALA A 49 -0.57 28.36 10.67
N GLY A 50 -0.72 27.15 11.21
CA GLY A 50 -1.42 26.90 12.45
C GLY A 50 -0.81 25.78 13.27
N GLU A 51 -1.14 25.77 14.55
CA GLU A 51 -0.74 24.74 15.51
C GLU A 51 -1.88 24.44 16.47
N ILE A 52 -1.86 23.27 17.10
CA ILE A 52 -2.86 22.87 18.10
C ILE A 52 -2.26 23.10 19.50
N GLN A 53 -2.89 23.97 20.27
CA GLN A 53 -2.62 24.09 21.71
C GLN A 53 -3.38 22.99 22.43
N ALA A 54 -2.66 21.96 22.91
CA ALA A 54 -3.28 20.79 23.52
C ALA A 54 -3.98 21.15 24.83
N ARG A 55 -5.23 20.69 24.99
CA ARG A 55 -5.99 20.73 26.23
C ARG A 55 -6.09 19.36 26.89
N GLU A 56 -6.15 18.33 26.06
CA GLU A 56 -6.23 16.95 26.49
C GLU A 56 -5.44 16.06 25.52
N ILE A 57 -4.73 15.08 26.05
CA ILE A 57 -3.99 14.09 25.25
C ILE A 57 -4.30 12.70 25.81
N GLU A 58 -4.71 11.80 24.94
CA GLU A 58 -4.86 10.39 25.24
C GLU A 58 -3.81 9.58 24.47
N VAL A 59 -3.05 8.74 25.15
CA VAL A 59 -2.09 7.83 24.55
C VAL A 59 -2.81 6.53 24.19
N LEU A 60 -3.13 6.35 22.91
CA LEU A 60 -3.83 5.18 22.38
C LEU A 60 -2.90 3.99 22.18
N GLY A 61 -1.61 4.25 21.96
CA GLY A 61 -0.60 3.22 21.81
C GLY A 61 0.80 3.76 21.98
N THR A 62 1.59 3.05 22.74
CA THR A 62 3.00 3.38 22.99
C THR A 62 3.90 2.82 21.89
N CYS A 63 5.08 3.40 21.74
CA CYS A 63 6.11 2.91 20.84
C CYS A 63 7.47 3.02 21.52
N ASP A 64 8.25 1.97 21.47
CA ASP A 64 9.58 1.93 22.06
C ASP A 64 10.69 2.35 21.08
N ASN A 65 11.91 2.34 21.54
CA ASN A 65 13.09 2.76 20.76
C ASN A 65 13.53 1.76 19.70
N THR A 66 12.89 0.59 19.61
CA THR A 66 13.13 -0.40 18.54
C THR A 66 12.42 -0.05 17.25
N TYR A 67 11.47 0.90 17.29
CA TYR A 67 10.77 1.35 16.10
C TYR A 67 11.76 1.90 15.06
N PRO A 68 11.81 1.32 13.85
CA PRO A 68 12.90 1.57 12.92
C PRO A 68 12.86 2.95 12.25
N LEU A 69 11.66 3.58 12.17
CA LEU A 69 11.51 4.91 11.57
C LEU A 69 11.73 5.99 12.64
N GLN A 70 12.97 6.30 12.90
CA GLN A 70 13.36 7.37 13.80
C GLN A 70 13.53 8.72 13.07
N LYS A 71 13.77 9.81 13.82
CA LYS A 71 13.99 11.17 13.25
C LYS A 71 15.14 11.24 12.24
N LYS A 72 16.08 10.29 12.30
CA LYS A 72 17.19 10.18 11.36
C LYS A 72 16.67 9.66 10.01
N GLY A 73 17.09 10.25 8.91
CA GLY A 73 16.71 9.81 7.58
C GLY A 73 17.08 8.35 7.30
N CYS A 74 16.21 7.63 6.63
CA CYS A 74 16.43 6.24 6.24
C CYS A 74 16.88 6.16 4.78
N SER A 75 17.82 5.27 4.47
CA SER A 75 18.21 4.99 3.08
C SER A 75 17.09 4.23 2.34
N MET A 76 17.13 4.31 1.01
CA MET A 76 16.14 3.59 0.17
C MET A 76 16.29 2.08 0.28
N GLU A 77 17.50 1.59 0.50
CA GLU A 77 17.82 0.18 0.71
C GLU A 77 17.16 -0.30 2.01
N PHE A 78 17.39 0.41 3.10
CA PHE A 78 16.77 0.08 4.39
C PHE A 78 15.24 0.12 4.33
N LEU A 79 14.66 1.09 3.61
CA LEU A 79 13.21 1.16 3.43
C LEU A 79 12.63 -0.01 2.62
N ARG A 80 13.43 -0.73 1.83
CA ARG A 80 13.00 -1.98 1.20
C ARG A 80 12.99 -3.15 2.17
N GLU A 81 13.91 -3.20 3.12
CA GLU A 81 13.93 -4.22 4.18
C GLU A 81 12.72 -4.10 5.11
N ILE A 82 12.31 -2.86 5.44
CA ILE A 82 11.11 -2.57 6.23
C ILE A 82 9.93 -2.12 5.36
N ALA A 83 9.67 -2.83 4.26
CA ALA A 83 8.73 -2.43 3.23
C ALA A 83 7.30 -2.10 3.76
N HIS A 84 6.86 -2.78 4.82
CA HIS A 84 5.56 -2.56 5.47
C HIS A 84 5.46 -1.22 6.20
N LEU A 85 6.57 -0.61 6.60
CA LEU A 85 6.61 0.68 7.28
C LEU A 85 6.95 1.85 6.35
N ARG A 86 7.56 1.60 5.19
CA ARG A 86 8.01 2.67 4.28
C ARG A 86 6.92 3.66 3.85
N PRO A 87 5.61 3.31 3.76
CA PRO A 87 4.56 4.27 3.44
C PRO A 87 4.45 5.43 4.43
N ARG A 88 4.94 5.25 5.67
CA ARG A 88 4.95 6.26 6.72
C ARG A 88 6.04 7.32 6.53
N THR A 89 6.98 7.11 5.60
CA THR A 89 7.99 8.12 5.26
C THR A 89 7.44 9.14 4.26
N ASN A 90 7.89 10.38 4.32
CA ASN A 90 7.48 11.43 3.39
C ASN A 90 7.75 11.03 1.93
N THR A 91 8.89 10.41 1.66
CA THR A 91 9.27 9.96 0.31
C THR A 91 8.25 8.96 -0.25
N PHE A 92 7.97 7.87 0.48
CA PHE A 92 7.00 6.88 -0.01
C PHE A 92 5.56 7.34 0.11
N GLY A 93 5.24 8.17 1.10
CA GLY A 93 3.97 8.86 1.17
C GLY A 93 3.68 9.70 -0.08
N ALA A 94 4.68 10.44 -0.58
CA ALA A 94 4.59 11.16 -1.84
C ALA A 94 4.49 10.23 -3.04
N VAL A 95 5.34 9.20 -3.13
CA VAL A 95 5.33 8.21 -4.22
C VAL A 95 3.96 7.56 -4.35
N PHE A 96 3.35 7.09 -3.26
CA PHE A 96 2.05 6.43 -3.32
C PHE A 96 0.92 7.38 -3.72
N ARG A 97 0.96 8.65 -3.29
CA ARG A 97 -0.01 9.67 -3.73
C ARG A 97 0.13 9.98 -5.22
N ILE A 98 1.35 10.10 -5.73
CA ILE A 98 1.61 10.28 -7.16
C ILE A 98 1.12 9.07 -7.95
N ARG A 99 1.43 7.85 -7.51
CA ARG A 99 0.96 6.62 -8.16
C ARG A 99 -0.56 6.56 -8.23
N HIS A 100 -1.25 6.90 -7.14
CA HIS A 100 -2.71 6.98 -7.11
C HIS A 100 -3.24 7.94 -8.16
N ASN A 101 -2.77 9.19 -8.15
CA ASN A 101 -3.21 10.22 -9.09
C ASN A 101 -2.91 9.84 -10.55
N MET A 102 -1.73 9.26 -10.80
CA MET A 102 -1.37 8.81 -12.16
C MET A 102 -2.27 7.67 -12.65
N ALA A 103 -2.63 6.71 -11.79
CA ALA A 103 -3.54 5.65 -12.17
C ALA A 103 -4.92 6.21 -12.55
N ILE A 104 -5.48 7.10 -11.72
CA ILE A 104 -6.76 7.77 -12.02
C ILE A 104 -6.66 8.59 -13.31
N ALA A 105 -5.62 9.40 -13.48
CA ALA A 105 -5.45 10.23 -14.67
C ALA A 105 -5.39 9.42 -15.98
N ILE A 106 -4.75 8.25 -15.96
CA ILE A 106 -4.71 7.34 -17.12
C ILE A 106 -6.12 6.83 -17.45
N HIS A 107 -6.87 6.38 -16.43
CA HIS A 107 -8.25 5.92 -16.63
C HIS A 107 -9.15 7.04 -17.14
N GLU A 108 -9.07 8.23 -16.58
CA GLU A 108 -9.84 9.40 -17.01
C GLU A 108 -9.51 9.79 -18.45
N PHE A 109 -8.24 9.81 -18.82
CA PHE A 109 -7.81 10.13 -20.18
C PHE A 109 -8.45 9.20 -21.21
N PHE A 110 -8.38 7.89 -21.01
CA PHE A 110 -8.97 6.94 -21.93
C PHE A 110 -10.50 6.97 -21.91
N HIS A 111 -11.10 7.12 -20.73
CA HIS A 111 -12.55 7.26 -20.61
C HIS A 111 -13.08 8.48 -21.40
N GLN A 112 -12.44 9.66 -21.27
CA GLN A 112 -12.80 10.88 -22.01
C GLN A 112 -12.63 10.74 -23.52
N LYS A 113 -11.79 9.82 -23.99
CA LYS A 113 -11.61 9.48 -25.40
C LYS A 113 -12.60 8.43 -25.91
N GLY A 114 -13.52 7.96 -25.07
CA GLY A 114 -14.52 6.96 -25.45
C GLY A 114 -14.04 5.51 -25.39
N PHE A 115 -12.89 5.26 -24.76
CA PHE A 115 -12.43 3.89 -24.56
C PHE A 115 -13.11 3.25 -23.36
N PHE A 116 -13.39 1.95 -23.46
CA PHE A 116 -13.84 1.13 -22.34
C PHE A 116 -12.65 0.62 -21.54
N TYR A 117 -12.77 0.67 -20.19
CA TYR A 117 -11.90 -0.10 -19.33
C TYR A 117 -12.40 -1.53 -19.24
N PHE A 118 -11.72 -2.44 -19.94
CA PHE A 118 -12.06 -3.85 -19.97
C PHE A 118 -11.05 -4.65 -19.12
N HIS A 119 -11.50 -5.11 -17.95
CA HIS A 119 -10.67 -5.90 -17.04
C HIS A 119 -10.65 -7.36 -17.47
N THR A 120 -9.56 -7.77 -18.14
CA THR A 120 -9.38 -9.15 -18.58
C THR A 120 -8.95 -10.05 -17.41
N PRO A 121 -9.27 -11.36 -17.42
CA PRO A 121 -8.78 -12.32 -16.45
C PRO A 121 -7.25 -12.35 -16.37
N ILE A 122 -6.72 -12.42 -15.14
CA ILE A 122 -5.28 -12.52 -14.87
C ILE A 122 -4.82 -13.98 -14.89
N ILE A 123 -5.73 -14.91 -14.52
CA ILE A 123 -5.46 -16.36 -14.51
C ILE A 123 -6.14 -16.98 -15.73
N THR A 124 -5.40 -17.76 -16.49
CA THR A 124 -5.87 -18.40 -17.71
C THR A 124 -5.37 -19.84 -17.82
N ALA A 125 -6.11 -20.65 -18.56
CA ALA A 125 -5.65 -21.96 -19.02
C ALA A 125 -5.11 -21.94 -20.46
N SER A 126 -5.13 -20.76 -21.12
CA SER A 126 -4.73 -20.60 -22.52
C SER A 126 -3.51 -19.69 -22.60
N ASP A 127 -2.55 -20.06 -23.44
CA ASP A 127 -1.45 -19.20 -23.86
C ASP A 127 -1.88 -18.44 -25.12
N CYS A 128 -1.86 -17.11 -25.07
CA CYS A 128 -2.38 -16.28 -26.15
C CYS A 128 -1.40 -16.14 -27.34
N GLU A 129 -0.11 -16.30 -27.12
CA GLU A 129 0.90 -16.07 -28.17
C GLU A 129 1.88 -17.23 -28.33
N GLY A 130 1.77 -18.30 -27.55
CA GLY A 130 2.78 -19.36 -27.49
C GLY A 130 4.14 -18.83 -27.04
N ALA A 131 4.14 -17.67 -26.40
CA ALA A 131 5.32 -16.83 -26.21
C ALA A 131 6.05 -17.12 -24.91
N GLY A 132 6.03 -18.32 -24.42
CA GLY A 132 7.00 -18.61 -23.41
C GLY A 132 6.52 -19.13 -22.06
N GLN A 133 7.36 -18.96 -21.09
CA GLN A 133 7.19 -19.51 -19.74
C GLN A 133 6.19 -18.71 -18.95
N MET A 134 4.96 -19.18 -18.84
CA MET A 134 3.95 -18.63 -17.94
C MET A 134 4.19 -19.11 -16.51
N PHE A 135 3.96 -18.22 -15.54
CA PHE A 135 3.94 -18.61 -14.14
C PHE A 135 2.71 -19.46 -13.83
N GLN A 136 2.93 -20.69 -13.38
CA GLN A 136 1.86 -21.60 -13.04
C GLN A 136 1.16 -21.19 -11.74
N VAL A 137 -0.16 -21.27 -11.73
CA VAL A 137 -1.02 -21.06 -10.57
C VAL A 137 -1.63 -22.40 -10.13
N THR A 138 -1.34 -22.85 -8.94
CA THR A 138 -1.81 -24.12 -8.40
C THR A 138 -1.95 -24.09 -6.88
N THR A 139 -2.90 -24.84 -6.35
CA THR A 139 -3.04 -25.09 -4.91
C THR A 139 -2.37 -26.39 -4.50
N LYS A 140 -1.80 -27.13 -5.43
CA LYS A 140 -1.13 -28.40 -5.15
C LYS A 140 0.22 -28.22 -4.47
N ASN A 141 0.58 -29.21 -3.65
CA ASN A 141 1.93 -29.30 -3.13
C ASN A 141 2.90 -29.66 -4.25
N LEU A 142 3.81 -28.76 -4.59
CA LEU A 142 4.78 -28.95 -5.67
C LEU A 142 5.77 -30.09 -5.42
N TYR A 143 5.93 -30.52 -4.16
CA TYR A 143 6.80 -31.65 -3.78
C TYR A 143 6.11 -33.01 -3.88
N ASP A 144 4.77 -33.04 -4.07
CA ASP A 144 3.98 -34.26 -4.12
C ASP A 144 2.93 -34.15 -5.22
N LEU A 145 3.39 -34.00 -6.45
CA LEU A 145 2.52 -33.90 -7.63
C LEU A 145 2.20 -35.29 -8.16
N LYS A 146 0.90 -35.64 -8.19
CA LYS A 146 0.41 -36.86 -8.83
C LYS A 146 0.60 -36.75 -10.35
N LYS A 147 1.05 -37.87 -10.95
CA LYS A 147 1.27 -37.97 -12.40
C LYS A 147 0.46 -39.14 -12.95
N ASP A 148 0.05 -38.99 -14.20
CA ASP A 148 -0.56 -40.07 -14.97
C ASP A 148 0.49 -41.08 -15.47
N GLU A 149 0.02 -42.09 -16.21
CA GLU A 149 0.85 -43.17 -16.78
C GLU A 149 1.90 -42.65 -17.82
N ASN A 150 1.68 -41.43 -18.33
CA ASN A 150 2.57 -40.77 -19.32
C ASN A 150 3.54 -39.78 -18.62
N GLY A 151 3.46 -39.63 -17.29
CA GLY A 151 4.29 -38.73 -16.52
C GLY A 151 3.78 -37.28 -16.47
N SER A 152 2.58 -37.00 -17.02
CA SER A 152 1.95 -35.69 -16.98
C SER A 152 1.28 -35.44 -15.63
N ILE A 153 1.32 -34.21 -15.16
CA ILE A 153 0.70 -33.84 -13.87
C ILE A 153 -0.82 -33.88 -14.00
N ILE A 154 -1.47 -34.51 -13.02
CA ILE A 154 -2.93 -34.58 -12.92
C ILE A 154 -3.42 -33.32 -12.18
N TYR A 155 -4.30 -32.54 -12.81
CA TYR A 155 -4.87 -31.32 -12.27
C TYR A 155 -6.34 -31.43 -11.87
N ASP A 156 -6.98 -32.60 -11.99
CA ASP A 156 -8.42 -32.78 -11.77
C ASP A 156 -8.88 -32.36 -10.36
N ASP A 157 -8.00 -32.50 -9.36
CA ASP A 157 -8.22 -32.12 -7.97
C ASP A 157 -7.59 -30.75 -7.61
N ASP A 158 -7.09 -29.98 -8.59
CA ASP A 158 -6.64 -28.62 -8.38
C ASP A 158 -7.80 -27.61 -8.45
N PHE A 159 -7.61 -26.39 -7.99
CA PHE A 159 -8.67 -25.39 -7.86
C PHE A 159 -9.46 -25.17 -9.15
N PHE A 160 -8.80 -25.14 -10.30
CA PHE A 160 -9.44 -24.94 -11.61
C PHE A 160 -9.72 -26.27 -12.35
N GLY A 161 -9.40 -27.42 -11.80
CA GLY A 161 -9.54 -28.73 -12.44
C GLY A 161 -8.70 -28.90 -13.70
N LYS A 162 -7.74 -28.01 -13.95
CA LYS A 162 -6.82 -28.01 -15.10
C LYS A 162 -5.62 -27.13 -14.82
N GLN A 163 -4.57 -27.28 -15.63
CA GLN A 163 -3.43 -26.39 -15.53
C GLN A 163 -3.85 -24.95 -15.77
N ALA A 164 -3.51 -24.07 -14.84
CA ALA A 164 -3.75 -22.63 -14.92
C ALA A 164 -2.45 -21.87 -14.72
N SER A 165 -2.38 -20.69 -15.30
CA SER A 165 -1.19 -19.85 -15.27
C SER A 165 -1.57 -18.37 -15.17
N LEU A 166 -0.62 -17.52 -14.76
CA LEU A 166 -0.77 -16.08 -14.94
C LEU A 166 -0.66 -15.76 -16.43
N THR A 167 -1.62 -14.98 -16.94
CA THR A 167 -1.60 -14.56 -18.35
C THR A 167 -0.41 -13.65 -18.64
N VAL A 168 0.12 -13.73 -19.84
CA VAL A 168 1.11 -12.75 -20.34
C VAL A 168 0.45 -11.56 -21.03
N SER A 169 -0.82 -11.73 -21.48
CA SER A 169 -1.58 -10.70 -22.19
C SER A 169 -3.08 -10.94 -22.03
N GLY A 170 -3.87 -9.86 -22.02
CA GLY A 170 -5.34 -9.90 -22.12
C GLY A 170 -5.84 -9.87 -23.58
N GLN A 171 -5.02 -10.22 -24.54
CA GLN A 171 -5.33 -10.10 -25.97
C GLN A 171 -6.55 -10.92 -26.38
N LEU A 172 -6.65 -12.18 -25.96
CA LEU A 172 -7.76 -13.05 -26.36
C LEU A 172 -9.12 -12.47 -25.93
N GLU A 173 -9.22 -12.00 -24.70
CA GLU A 173 -10.42 -11.36 -24.17
C GLU A 173 -10.63 -9.97 -24.77
N GLY A 174 -9.54 -9.25 -25.05
CA GLY A 174 -9.57 -7.95 -25.73
C GLY A 174 -10.13 -8.05 -27.14
N GLU A 175 -9.79 -9.09 -27.89
CA GLU A 175 -10.36 -9.37 -29.21
C GLU A 175 -11.86 -9.68 -29.16
N LEU A 176 -12.30 -10.45 -28.14
CA LEU A 176 -13.73 -10.72 -27.93
C LEU A 176 -14.48 -9.43 -27.60
N ALA A 177 -13.91 -8.57 -26.73
CA ALA A 177 -14.53 -7.30 -26.39
C ALA A 177 -14.60 -6.35 -27.59
N ALA A 178 -13.53 -6.26 -28.40
CA ALA A 178 -13.49 -5.42 -29.60
C ALA A 178 -14.51 -5.82 -30.68
N THR A 179 -14.99 -7.07 -30.67
CA THR A 179 -16.02 -7.53 -31.59
C THR A 179 -17.44 -7.45 -31.03
N ALA A 180 -17.60 -7.17 -29.74
CA ALA A 180 -18.88 -7.20 -29.03
C ALA A 180 -19.32 -5.83 -28.48
N LEU A 181 -18.39 -4.93 -28.24
CA LEU A 181 -18.56 -3.59 -27.64
C LEU A 181 -18.07 -2.46 -28.60
#